data_ac3ddbbdd277ec84593f350d1f003911
#
_entry.id   ac3ddbbdd277ec84593f350d1f003911
#
_cell.length_a   1.000
_cell.length_b   1.000
_cell.length_c   1.000
_cell.angle_alpha   90.00
_cell.angle_beta   90.00
_cell.angle_gamma   90.00
#
_symmetry.space_group_name_H-M   'P 1'
#
loop_
_entity.id
_entity.type
_entity.pdbx_description
1 polymer ?
#
loop_
_entity_poly.entity_id
_entity_poly.type
_entity_poly.pdbx_seq_one_letter_code
_entity_poly.pdbx_strand_id
1 'polypeptide(L)'
;NYEIVWNRIGGEQGVGAYNGDIGIVESINVRERSMVVRMDDRRLLYPAENLNELEIAYAITVHKSQGSEFPAVILPVAQVPPRLCYRNLFYTGVTRARKLCVVAGRRDVVNSMMSNIRQNLRYSGLCALLQAGQPPEQLSTEGKSS
;
A
#
# COMPACT_ATOMS: atom_id res chain seq x y z
N ASN A 1 -3.56 -9.85 -4.01
CA ASN A 1 -4.60 -9.71 -2.97
C ASN A 1 -4.90 -11.09 -2.41
N TYR A 2 -4.26 -11.42 -1.31
CA TYR A 2 -4.60 -12.63 -0.56
C TYR A 2 -5.66 -12.24 0.47
N GLU A 3 -6.88 -12.70 0.27
CA GLU A 3 -7.91 -12.69 1.30
C GLU A 3 -7.53 -13.76 2.32
N ILE A 4 -6.87 -13.36 3.40
CA ILE A 4 -6.58 -14.29 4.48
C ILE A 4 -7.81 -14.30 5.36
N VAL A 5 -8.59 -15.37 5.26
CA VAL A 5 -9.74 -15.62 6.14
C VAL A 5 -9.21 -16.06 7.50
N TRP A 6 -9.32 -15.21 8.51
CA TRP A 6 -8.92 -15.51 9.88
C TRP A 6 -10.15 -15.75 10.74
N ASN A 7 -10.05 -16.71 11.64
CA ASN A 7 -11.06 -16.86 12.68
C ASN A 7 -10.90 -15.77 13.72
N ARG A 8 -11.90 -14.94 13.94
CA ARG A 8 -11.96 -14.06 15.09
C ARG A 8 -11.87 -14.88 16.36
N ILE A 9 -11.14 -14.36 17.38
CA ILE A 9 -11.20 -14.91 18.73
C ILE A 9 -12.64 -14.74 19.22
N GLY A 10 -13.41 -15.83 19.25
CA GLY A 10 -14.85 -15.81 19.57
C GLY A 10 -15.74 -16.52 18.55
N GLY A 11 -15.15 -17.14 17.51
CA GLY A 11 -15.89 -18.01 16.58
C GLY A 11 -16.59 -17.30 15.40
N GLU A 12 -16.49 -15.98 15.27
CA GLU A 12 -16.99 -15.27 14.09
C GLU A 12 -15.94 -15.27 12.96
N GLN A 13 -16.32 -15.70 11.78
CA GLN A 13 -15.51 -15.53 10.57
C GLN A 13 -15.50 -14.05 10.19
N GLY A 14 -14.34 -13.43 10.26
CA GLY A 14 -14.13 -12.05 9.82
C GLY A 14 -13.29 -12.00 8.57
N VAL A 15 -13.43 -10.95 7.79
CA VAL A 15 -12.48 -10.60 6.72
C VAL A 15 -11.13 -10.31 7.39
N GLY A 16 -10.04 -10.89 6.87
CA GLY A 16 -8.70 -10.80 7.45
C GLY A 16 -8.06 -9.41 7.38
N ALA A 17 -6.73 -9.38 7.47
CA ALA A 17 -5.93 -8.17 7.27
C ALA A 17 -5.62 -7.97 5.79
N TYR A 18 -5.54 -6.70 5.38
CA TYR A 18 -5.16 -6.30 4.04
C TYR A 18 -3.74 -5.73 4.02
N ASN A 19 -3.11 -5.75 2.86
CA ASN A 19 -1.81 -5.11 2.66
C ASN A 19 -1.88 -3.61 2.99
N GLY A 20 -1.10 -3.19 3.99
CA GLY A 20 -1.08 -1.81 4.48
C GLY A 20 -1.82 -1.59 5.78
N ASP A 21 -2.60 -2.56 6.27
CA ASP A 21 -3.19 -2.50 7.60
C ASP A 21 -2.10 -2.46 8.68
N ILE A 22 -2.33 -1.65 9.71
CA ILE A 22 -1.40 -1.49 10.83
C ILE A 22 -2.11 -1.99 12.09
N GLY A 23 -1.42 -2.84 12.84
CA GLY A 23 -1.92 -3.36 14.11
C GLY A 23 -0.89 -3.30 15.21
N ILE A 24 -1.36 -3.53 16.43
CA ILE A 24 -0.52 -3.61 17.63
C ILE A 24 -0.51 -5.05 18.11
N VAL A 25 0.67 -5.59 18.35
CA VAL A 25 0.83 -6.91 18.97
C VAL A 25 0.27 -6.84 20.40
N GLU A 26 -0.78 -7.59 20.65
CA GLU A 26 -1.45 -7.63 21.97
C GLU A 26 -0.89 -8.75 22.84
N SER A 27 -0.64 -9.92 22.26
CA SER A 27 -0.05 -11.05 22.99
C SER A 27 0.71 -11.99 22.05
N ILE A 28 1.69 -12.70 22.62
CA ILE A 28 2.47 -13.72 21.94
C ILE A 28 2.39 -15.01 22.75
N ASN A 29 1.90 -16.09 22.15
CA ASN A 29 1.90 -17.41 22.73
C ASN A 29 3.03 -18.26 22.14
N VAL A 30 4.13 -18.36 22.86
CA VAL A 30 5.32 -19.09 22.40
C VAL A 30 5.06 -20.60 22.32
N ARG A 31 4.21 -21.16 23.19
CA ARG A 31 3.90 -22.61 23.21
C ARG A 31 3.08 -23.02 21.98
N GLU A 32 2.08 -22.24 21.65
CA GLU A 32 1.20 -22.47 20.50
C GLU A 32 1.76 -21.84 19.22
N ARG A 33 2.92 -21.17 19.32
CA ARG A 33 3.57 -20.48 18.21
C ARG A 33 2.59 -19.57 17.46
N SER A 34 1.88 -18.74 18.20
CA SER A 34 0.86 -17.84 17.67
C SER A 34 0.99 -16.44 18.27
N MET A 35 0.45 -15.46 17.58
CA MET A 35 0.45 -14.06 17.99
C MET A 35 -0.93 -13.45 17.75
N VAL A 36 -1.40 -12.64 18.71
CA VAL A 36 -2.62 -11.86 18.56
C VAL A 36 -2.25 -10.43 18.22
N VAL A 37 -2.77 -9.93 17.11
CA VAL A 37 -2.61 -8.56 16.65
C VAL A 37 -3.96 -7.86 16.68
N ARG A 38 -4.03 -6.72 17.35
CA ARG A 38 -5.20 -5.85 17.37
C ARG A 38 -5.08 -4.79 16.27
N MET A 39 -6.04 -4.77 15.39
CA MET A 39 -6.18 -3.79 14.30
C MET A 39 -7.50 -3.06 14.48
N ASP A 40 -7.45 -1.78 14.87
CA ASP A 40 -8.63 -0.98 15.25
C ASP A 40 -9.51 -1.72 16.30
N ASP A 41 -10.69 -2.16 15.92
CA ASP A 41 -11.66 -2.89 16.74
C ASP A 41 -11.59 -4.41 16.54
N ARG A 42 -10.71 -4.92 15.68
CA ARG A 42 -10.56 -6.35 15.34
C ARG A 42 -9.33 -6.95 16.00
N ARG A 43 -9.47 -8.21 16.45
CA ARG A 43 -8.36 -9.03 16.93
C ARG A 43 -8.13 -10.18 15.98
N LEU A 44 -6.91 -10.30 15.50
CA LEU A 44 -6.51 -11.32 14.54
C LEU A 44 -5.50 -12.25 15.19
N LEU A 45 -5.74 -13.55 15.06
CA LEU A 45 -4.81 -14.58 15.50
C LEU A 45 -3.90 -14.97 14.31
N TYR A 46 -2.61 -14.76 14.47
CA TYR A 46 -1.58 -15.15 13.49
C TYR A 46 -0.88 -16.42 13.97
N PRO A 47 -1.07 -17.57 13.34
CA PRO A 47 -0.24 -18.76 13.56
C PRO A 47 1.17 -18.53 13.02
N ALA A 48 2.12 -19.35 13.47
CA ALA A 48 3.53 -19.22 13.12
C ALA A 48 3.81 -19.19 11.60
N GLU A 49 3.01 -19.92 10.84
CA GLU A 49 3.14 -20.05 9.39
C GLU A 49 2.93 -18.72 8.67
N ASN A 50 2.14 -17.82 9.27
CA ASN A 50 1.76 -16.55 8.67
C ASN A 50 2.50 -15.36 9.29
N LEU A 51 3.39 -15.56 10.24
CA LEU A 51 4.17 -14.49 10.85
C LEU A 51 5.13 -13.82 9.85
N ASN A 52 5.52 -14.50 8.80
CA ASN A 52 6.34 -13.96 7.70
C ASN A 52 5.60 -12.93 6.84
N GLU A 53 4.27 -12.83 6.96
CA GLU A 53 3.46 -11.81 6.27
C GLU A 53 3.44 -10.48 7.02
N LEU A 54 3.93 -10.46 8.26
CA LEU A 54 3.99 -9.29 9.11
C LEU A 54 5.35 -8.60 9.01
N GLU A 55 5.32 -7.29 8.97
CA GLU A 55 6.52 -6.45 9.04
C GLU A 55 6.40 -5.49 10.23
N ILE A 56 7.52 -5.15 10.84
CA ILE A 56 7.55 -4.16 11.93
C ILE A 56 7.21 -2.78 11.34
N ALA A 57 6.15 -2.15 11.84
CA ALA A 57 5.59 -0.90 11.32
C ALA A 57 6.20 0.35 11.99
N TYR A 58 7.51 0.38 12.30
CA TYR A 58 8.19 1.60 12.76
C TYR A 58 8.29 2.66 11.65
N ALA A 59 8.25 2.23 10.39
CA ALA A 59 8.13 3.07 9.20
C ALA A 59 7.41 2.28 8.11
N ILE A 60 6.60 2.98 7.32
CA ILE A 60 5.86 2.38 6.20
C ILE A 60 6.24 3.08 4.90
N THR A 61 6.15 2.38 3.78
CA THR A 61 6.37 3.01 2.48
C THR A 61 5.19 3.89 2.09
N VAL A 62 5.44 4.93 1.28
CA VAL A 62 4.38 5.79 0.75
C VAL A 62 3.32 4.98 -0.01
N HIS A 63 3.71 3.91 -0.70
CA HIS A 63 2.76 3.04 -1.41
C HIS A 63 1.85 2.26 -0.45
N LYS A 64 2.40 1.72 0.64
CA LYS A 64 1.60 1.02 1.67
C LYS A 64 0.69 1.96 2.45
N SER A 65 1.01 3.27 2.50
CA SER A 65 0.18 4.28 3.17
C SER A 65 -0.96 4.81 2.31
N GLN A 66 -1.10 4.38 1.06
CA GLN A 66 -2.19 4.82 0.18
C GLN A 66 -3.54 4.41 0.76
N GLY A 67 -4.47 5.37 0.79
CA GLY A 67 -5.79 5.19 1.42
C GLY A 67 -5.83 5.51 2.92
N SER A 68 -4.68 5.55 3.61
CA SER A 68 -4.59 5.88 5.03
C SER A 68 -4.20 7.35 5.23
N GLU A 69 -4.59 7.92 6.37
CA GLU A 69 -4.20 9.26 6.79
C GLU A 69 -3.72 9.24 8.25
N PHE A 70 -2.74 10.09 8.56
CA PHE A 70 -2.11 10.14 9.87
C PHE A 70 -2.16 11.56 10.44
N PRO A 71 -2.32 11.75 11.75
CA PRO A 71 -2.28 13.08 12.37
C PRO A 71 -0.99 13.84 12.07
N ALA A 72 0.14 13.14 12.05
CA ALA A 72 1.45 13.67 11.70
C ALA A 72 2.24 12.68 10.85
N VAL A 73 3.01 13.18 9.90
CA VAL A 73 3.88 12.39 9.02
C VAL A 73 5.27 12.99 9.03
N ILE A 74 6.28 12.15 9.20
CA ILE A 74 7.68 12.48 8.95
C ILE A 74 8.08 11.78 7.65
N LEU A 75 8.44 12.57 6.65
CA LEU A 75 8.84 12.09 5.33
C LEU A 75 10.35 12.28 5.13
N PRO A 76 11.17 11.23 5.28
CA PRO A 76 12.61 11.32 5.05
C PRO A 76 12.90 11.38 3.53
N VAL A 77 13.61 12.43 3.09
CA VAL A 77 13.97 12.67 1.68
C VAL A 77 15.46 12.96 1.56
N ALA A 78 16.29 12.03 2.05
CA ALA A 78 17.75 12.19 2.03
C ALA A 78 18.39 11.53 0.79
N GLN A 79 18.04 10.28 0.53
CA GLN A 79 18.48 9.51 -0.63
C GLN A 79 17.28 8.80 -1.24
N VAL A 80 16.88 9.26 -2.40
CA VAL A 80 15.74 8.68 -3.13
C VAL A 80 16.25 8.04 -4.41
N PRO A 81 16.00 6.74 -4.64
CA PRO A 81 16.36 6.09 -5.89
C PRO A 81 15.77 6.83 -7.09
N PRO A 82 16.49 6.98 -8.22
CA PRO A 82 16.02 7.75 -9.39
C PRO A 82 14.63 7.32 -9.88
N ARG A 83 14.33 6.03 -9.80
CA ARG A 83 13.02 5.47 -10.17
C ARG A 83 11.86 5.94 -9.31
N LEU A 84 12.14 6.37 -8.06
CA LEU A 84 11.15 6.87 -7.10
C LEU A 84 11.19 8.40 -6.96
N CYS A 85 12.15 9.07 -7.62
CA CYS A 85 12.32 10.51 -7.56
C CYS A 85 11.36 11.21 -8.51
N TYR A 86 10.06 11.24 -8.19
CA TYR A 86 9.03 11.90 -9.00
C TYR A 86 7.95 12.58 -8.14
N ARG A 87 7.33 13.62 -8.70
CA ARG A 87 6.38 14.53 -8.03
C ARG A 87 5.23 13.78 -7.36
N ASN A 88 4.60 12.83 -8.05
CA ASN A 88 3.40 12.17 -7.56
C ASN A 88 3.67 11.35 -6.28
N LEU A 89 4.86 10.73 -6.17
CA LEU A 89 5.23 10.01 -4.95
C LEU A 89 5.39 10.96 -3.77
N PHE A 90 6.10 12.09 -3.98
CA PHE A 90 6.25 13.10 -2.94
C PHE A 90 4.90 13.67 -2.51
N TYR A 91 4.06 14.05 -3.47
CA TYR A 91 2.70 14.54 -3.20
C TYR A 91 1.87 13.53 -2.41
N THR A 92 1.88 12.25 -2.82
CA THR A 92 1.17 11.18 -2.10
C THR A 92 1.63 11.08 -0.65
N GLY A 93 2.94 11.16 -0.39
CA GLY A 93 3.49 11.15 0.98
C GLY A 93 3.03 12.34 1.82
N VAL A 94 3.09 13.55 1.27
CA VAL A 94 2.68 14.77 1.96
C VAL A 94 1.19 14.76 2.28
N THR A 95 0.35 14.29 1.34
CA THR A 95 -1.12 14.23 1.53
C THR A 95 -1.58 13.16 2.51
N ARG A 96 -0.68 12.33 3.05
CA ARG A 96 -1.01 11.42 4.16
C ARG A 96 -1.12 12.14 5.51
N ALA A 97 -0.62 13.36 5.62
CA ALA A 97 -0.66 14.13 6.86
C ALA A 97 -1.94 14.94 6.98
N ARG A 98 -2.68 14.78 8.09
CA ARG A 98 -3.86 15.58 8.42
C ARG A 98 -3.52 16.93 9.05
N LYS A 99 -2.54 16.96 9.97
CA LYS A 99 -2.22 18.15 10.77
C LYS A 99 -0.79 18.64 10.57
N LEU A 100 0.18 17.72 10.51
CA LEU A 100 1.59 18.08 10.44
C LEU A 100 2.32 17.17 9.48
N CYS A 101 3.06 17.76 8.53
CA CYS A 101 4.01 17.07 7.69
C CYS A 101 5.40 17.65 7.90
N VAL A 102 6.35 16.82 8.34
CA VAL A 102 7.75 17.19 8.47
C VAL A 102 8.54 16.50 7.36
N VAL A 103 9.11 17.29 6.45
CA VAL A 103 10.01 16.77 5.42
C VAL A 103 11.45 16.88 5.95
N ALA A 104 12.08 15.74 6.22
CA ALA A 104 13.43 15.67 6.78
C ALA A 104 14.40 15.18 5.69
N GLY A 105 15.33 16.04 5.25
CA GLY A 105 16.30 15.63 4.24
C GLY A 105 16.88 16.76 3.42
N ARG A 106 17.28 16.45 2.20
CA ARG A 106 18.00 17.36 1.30
C ARG A 106 17.04 18.14 0.42
N ARG A 107 17.19 19.47 0.43
CA ARG A 107 16.37 20.40 -0.37
C ARG A 107 16.51 20.18 -1.88
N ASP A 108 17.71 19.84 -2.36
CA ASP A 108 17.96 19.55 -3.77
C ASP A 108 17.21 18.28 -4.24
N VAL A 109 17.11 17.26 -3.38
CA VAL A 109 16.33 16.04 -3.67
C VAL A 109 14.85 16.35 -3.76
N VAL A 110 14.32 17.14 -2.81
CA VAL A 110 12.92 17.60 -2.84
C VAL A 110 12.63 18.37 -4.13
N ASN A 111 13.49 19.32 -4.50
CA ASN A 111 13.34 20.10 -5.73
C ASN A 111 13.35 19.19 -6.97
N SER A 112 14.25 18.20 -7.00
CA SER A 112 14.31 17.22 -8.08
C SER A 112 13.03 16.41 -8.20
N MET A 113 12.48 15.95 -7.06
CA MET A 113 11.19 15.25 -7.04
C MET A 113 10.06 16.11 -7.57
N MET A 114 10.00 17.38 -7.14
CA MET A 114 8.94 18.31 -7.56
C MET A 114 9.01 18.68 -9.03
N SER A 115 10.20 18.76 -9.60
CA SER A 115 10.41 19.07 -11.02
C SER A 115 10.16 17.88 -11.94
N ASN A 116 10.28 16.65 -11.42
CA ASN A 116 10.13 15.43 -12.21
C ASN A 116 8.67 15.01 -12.34
N ILE A 117 8.03 15.44 -13.42
CA ILE A 117 6.67 15.08 -13.80
C ILE A 117 6.74 13.80 -14.65
N ARG A 118 7.02 12.65 -14.03
CA ARG A 118 6.84 11.37 -14.72
C ARG A 118 5.36 11.08 -14.85
N GLN A 119 4.83 11.25 -16.02
CA GLN A 119 3.60 10.60 -16.42
C GLN A 119 3.96 9.15 -16.74
N ASN A 120 3.53 8.22 -15.90
CA ASN A 120 3.42 6.84 -16.34
C ASN A 120 2.33 6.81 -17.40
N LEU A 121 2.72 6.92 -18.65
CA LEU A 121 1.82 6.68 -19.78
C LEU A 121 1.33 5.24 -19.63
N ARG A 122 0.14 5.09 -19.11
CA ARG A 122 -0.56 3.81 -19.16
C ARG A 122 -0.96 3.62 -20.61
N TYR A 123 -0.29 2.74 -21.30
CA TYR A 123 -0.72 2.26 -22.61
C TYR A 123 -1.95 1.36 -22.41
N SER A 124 -3.08 1.96 -22.08
CA SER A 124 -4.35 1.27 -22.10
C SER A 124 -4.97 1.48 -23.49
N GLY A 125 -5.46 0.44 -24.11
CA GLY A 125 -6.20 0.55 -25.37
C GLY A 125 -7.53 1.32 -25.25
N LEU A 126 -7.86 1.82 -24.04
CA LEU A 126 -9.13 2.50 -23.75
C LEU A 126 -9.38 3.69 -24.66
N CYS A 127 -8.35 4.51 -24.93
CA CYS A 127 -8.51 5.68 -25.80
C CYS A 127 -8.83 5.25 -27.25
N ALA A 128 -8.17 4.22 -27.75
CA ALA A 128 -8.42 3.65 -29.08
C ALA A 128 -9.83 3.00 -29.14
N LEU A 129 -10.25 2.32 -28.08
CA LEU A 129 -11.58 1.72 -27.98
C LEU A 129 -12.70 2.75 -27.95
N LEU A 130 -12.52 3.83 -27.20
CA LEU A 130 -13.49 4.94 -27.15
C LEU A 130 -13.60 5.66 -28.48
N GLN A 131 -12.48 5.84 -29.19
CA GLN A 131 -12.47 6.44 -30.53
C GLN A 131 -13.09 5.52 -31.60
N ALA A 132 -12.93 4.20 -31.46
CA ALA A 132 -13.51 3.21 -32.36
C ALA A 132 -14.99 2.91 -32.09
N GLY A 133 -15.56 3.40 -30.97
CA GLY A 133 -16.95 3.16 -30.60
C GLY A 133 -17.30 1.68 -30.31
N GLN A 134 -16.29 0.84 -30.07
CA GLN A 134 -16.50 -0.60 -29.82
C GLN A 134 -16.49 -0.91 -28.32
N PRO A 135 -17.43 -1.76 -27.84
CA PRO A 135 -17.44 -2.23 -26.46
C PRO A 135 -16.21 -3.12 -26.15
N PRO A 136 -15.68 -3.11 -24.92
CA PRO A 136 -14.44 -3.82 -24.55
C PRO A 136 -14.47 -5.35 -24.71
N GLU A 137 -15.64 -5.95 -24.82
CA GLU A 137 -15.80 -7.42 -24.94
C GLU A 137 -15.38 -8.02 -26.30
N GLN A 138 -15.22 -7.21 -27.36
CA GLN A 138 -14.95 -7.74 -28.70
C GLN A 138 -13.45 -7.86 -29.03
N LEU A 139 -12.54 -7.44 -28.16
CA LEU A 139 -11.10 -7.47 -28.39
C LEU A 139 -10.38 -8.73 -27.88
N SER A 140 -11.09 -9.61 -27.17
CA SER A 140 -10.47 -10.81 -26.58
C SER A 140 -10.44 -12.03 -27.51
N THR A 141 -10.97 -11.97 -28.73
CA THR A 141 -11.11 -13.14 -29.62
C THR A 141 -10.20 -13.18 -30.83
N GLU A 142 -9.44 -12.13 -31.15
CA GLU A 142 -8.61 -12.13 -32.38
C GLU A 142 -7.11 -12.34 -32.16
N GLY A 143 -6.67 -12.78 -30.98
CA GLY A 143 -5.25 -12.97 -30.63
C GLY A 143 -4.75 -14.40 -30.55
N LYS A 144 -5.49 -15.41 -31.08
CA LYS A 144 -5.02 -16.80 -31.11
C LYS A 144 -5.44 -17.52 -32.39
N SER A 145 -4.77 -17.25 -33.48
CA SER A 145 -4.57 -18.17 -34.60
C SER A 145 -3.53 -17.57 -35.55
N SER A 146 -2.28 -17.96 -35.37
CA SER A 146 -1.27 -18.32 -36.39
C SER A 146 0.03 -18.62 -35.70
#